data_e104471843e615f44c77b4adbc79e4f1
#
_entry.id   e104471843e615f44c77b4adbc79e4f1
#
_cell.length_a   1.000
_cell.length_b   1.000
_cell.length_c   1.000
_cell.angle_alpha   90.00
_cell.angle_beta   90.00
_cell.angle_gamma   90.00
#
_symmetry.space_group_name_H-M   'P 1'
#
loop_
_entity.id
_entity.type
_entity.pdbx_description
1 polymer ?
#
loop_
_entity_poly.entity_id
_entity_poly.type
_entity_poly.pdbx_seq_one_letter_code
_entity_poly.pdbx_strand_id
1 'polypeptide(L)'
;MQMRWYRRLALAVVICVAPAWAGGQDVPFLESPESVVEAMLELGEVTGKDIVYDLGSGDGRIVIAAAATCGARGVGIEIESELVELSDDNARAAGVADRVRFVQEDLFEADFSEATVVMIYLYPKVNRRLRPVLAEQLAPGTRVVSHRFEIQGWTPVQRIKVEGRPVFLYVVPPASPFATGP
;
A
#
# COMPACT_ATOMS: atom_id res chain seq x y z
N MET A 1 -35.15 -70.47 -18.76
CA MET A 1 -35.70 -69.08 -18.75
C MET A 1 -34.82 -68.26 -17.85
N GLN A 2 -33.75 -67.61 -18.39
CA GLN A 2 -32.74 -66.89 -17.63
C GLN A 2 -32.93 -65.40 -17.91
N MET A 3 -33.25 -64.61 -16.86
CA MET A 3 -33.39 -63.18 -16.90
C MET A 3 -32.03 -62.54 -16.67
N ARG A 4 -31.48 -61.88 -17.70
CA ARG A 4 -30.21 -61.12 -17.65
C ARG A 4 -30.49 -59.75 -17.12
N TRP A 5 -29.93 -59.41 -15.91
CA TRP A 5 -29.91 -58.09 -15.31
C TRP A 5 -28.81 -57.23 -15.94
N TYR A 6 -29.13 -56.20 -16.70
CA TYR A 6 -28.18 -55.18 -17.15
C TYR A 6 -27.99 -54.15 -16.05
N ARG A 7 -26.86 -54.24 -15.37
CA ARG A 7 -26.39 -53.16 -14.48
C ARG A 7 -25.89 -51.99 -15.34
N ARG A 8 -26.64 -50.88 -15.39
CA ARG A 8 -26.18 -49.62 -15.98
C ARG A 8 -25.20 -49.00 -15.01
N LEU A 9 -23.92 -48.98 -15.34
CA LEU A 9 -22.89 -48.14 -14.69
C LEU A 9 -23.13 -46.70 -15.12
N ALA A 10 -23.59 -45.89 -14.20
CA ALA A 10 -23.60 -44.44 -14.38
C ALA A 10 -22.18 -43.90 -14.11
N LEU A 11 -21.51 -43.46 -15.16
CA LEU A 11 -20.23 -42.77 -15.05
C LEU A 11 -20.53 -41.37 -14.48
N ALA A 12 -20.25 -41.15 -13.22
CA ALA A 12 -20.25 -39.81 -12.64
C ALA A 12 -19.00 -39.03 -13.12
N VAL A 13 -19.18 -38.11 -14.06
CA VAL A 13 -18.14 -37.16 -14.44
C VAL A 13 -18.03 -36.15 -13.33
N VAL A 14 -17.02 -36.30 -12.47
CA VAL A 14 -16.62 -35.28 -11.51
C VAL A 14 -15.91 -34.18 -12.29
N ILE A 15 -16.64 -33.10 -12.59
CA ILE A 15 -16.02 -31.88 -13.11
C ILE A 15 -15.30 -31.21 -11.92
N CYS A 16 -13.99 -31.40 -11.86
CA CYS A 16 -13.10 -30.69 -10.95
C CYS A 16 -13.01 -29.26 -11.46
N VAL A 17 -13.86 -28.36 -10.95
CA VAL A 17 -13.70 -26.92 -11.16
C VAL A 17 -12.52 -26.51 -10.31
N ALA A 18 -11.35 -26.38 -10.92
CA ALA A 18 -10.21 -25.74 -10.27
C ALA A 18 -10.59 -24.28 -9.96
N PRO A 19 -10.40 -23.78 -8.73
CA PRO A 19 -10.58 -22.38 -8.47
C PRO A 19 -9.61 -21.60 -9.37
N ALA A 20 -10.14 -20.68 -10.16
CA ALA A 20 -9.33 -19.72 -10.89
C ALA A 20 -8.65 -18.80 -9.85
N TRP A 21 -7.40 -19.08 -9.57
CA TRP A 21 -6.52 -18.18 -8.86
C TRP A 21 -6.13 -17.05 -9.83
N ALA A 22 -7.02 -16.12 -10.02
CA ALA A 22 -6.77 -14.89 -10.76
C ALA A 22 -6.58 -13.76 -9.76
N GLY A 23 -5.34 -13.39 -9.52
CA GLY A 23 -4.97 -12.26 -8.68
C GLY A 23 -3.60 -12.54 -8.06
N GLY A 24 -2.54 -12.37 -8.83
CA GLY A 24 -1.20 -12.46 -8.31
C GLY A 24 -0.95 -11.29 -7.37
N GLN A 25 -0.82 -11.55 -6.07
CA GLN A 25 -0.23 -10.60 -5.15
C GLN A 25 1.19 -10.29 -5.63
N ASP A 26 1.42 -9.09 -6.11
CA ASP A 26 2.77 -8.65 -6.50
C ASP A 26 3.69 -8.54 -5.26
N VAL A 27 3.10 -8.49 -4.03
CA VAL A 27 3.83 -8.32 -2.76
C VAL A 27 3.10 -9.05 -1.63
N PRO A 28 3.75 -9.97 -0.87
CA PRO A 28 3.19 -10.48 0.38
C PRO A 28 3.15 -9.37 1.43
N PHE A 29 2.13 -9.40 2.28
CA PHE A 29 2.06 -8.50 3.45
C PHE A 29 3.29 -8.70 4.35
N LEU A 30 4.06 -7.64 4.52
CA LEU A 30 5.21 -7.57 5.42
C LEU A 30 5.05 -6.38 6.35
N GLU A 31 5.10 -6.66 7.64
CA GLU A 31 4.95 -5.63 8.66
C GLU A 31 6.20 -4.74 8.77
N SER A 32 6.01 -3.42 8.80
CA SER A 32 7.04 -2.49 9.27
C SER A 32 7.10 -2.54 10.80
N PRO A 33 8.28 -2.77 11.41
CA PRO A 33 8.42 -2.66 12.86
C PRO A 33 8.04 -1.27 13.37
N GLU A 34 7.55 -1.18 14.61
CA GLU A 34 7.09 0.07 15.21
C GLU A 34 8.19 1.16 15.18
N SER A 35 9.43 0.81 15.56
CA SER A 35 10.58 1.71 15.48
C SER A 35 10.84 2.28 14.07
N VAL A 36 10.52 1.50 13.03
CA VAL A 36 10.63 1.95 11.63
C VAL A 36 9.46 2.87 11.27
N VAL A 37 8.25 2.55 11.72
CA VAL A 37 7.08 3.40 11.51
C VAL A 37 7.30 4.78 12.14
N GLU A 38 7.74 4.84 13.40
CA GLU A 38 8.09 6.08 14.08
C GLU A 38 9.13 6.89 13.28
N ALA A 39 10.20 6.24 12.86
CA ALA A 39 11.25 6.89 12.08
C ALA A 39 10.78 7.34 10.70
N MET A 40 9.83 6.65 10.06
CA MET A 40 9.22 7.09 8.81
C MET A 40 8.39 8.36 9.01
N LEU A 41 7.61 8.44 10.09
CA LEU A 41 6.82 9.61 10.44
C LEU A 41 7.72 10.82 10.76
N GLU A 42 8.80 10.60 11.54
CA GLU A 42 9.79 11.63 11.87
C GLU A 42 10.52 12.11 10.61
N LEU A 43 11.03 11.19 9.78
CA LEU A 43 11.74 11.52 8.56
C LEU A 43 10.85 12.26 7.54
N GLY A 44 9.57 11.87 7.49
CA GLY A 44 8.54 12.54 6.70
C GLY A 44 8.07 13.87 7.30
N GLU A 45 8.55 14.27 8.48
CA GLU A 45 8.13 15.49 9.20
C GLU A 45 6.59 15.57 9.29
N VAL A 46 5.94 14.45 9.62
CA VAL A 46 4.47 14.35 9.65
C VAL A 46 3.90 15.20 10.78
N THR A 47 2.89 15.99 10.48
CA THR A 47 2.19 16.87 11.41
C THR A 47 0.68 16.73 11.30
N GLY A 48 -0.08 17.32 12.22
CA GLY A 48 -1.55 17.31 12.21
C GLY A 48 -2.18 18.06 11.01
N LYS A 49 -1.38 18.70 10.16
CA LYS A 49 -1.84 19.36 8.93
C LYS A 49 -1.76 18.44 7.71
N ASP A 50 -1.10 17.30 7.86
CA ASP A 50 -0.82 16.41 6.75
C ASP A 50 -1.99 15.46 6.45
N ILE A 51 -2.04 15.05 5.18
CA ILE A 51 -2.82 13.92 4.70
C ILE A 51 -1.81 12.85 4.28
N VAL A 52 -1.72 11.80 5.10
CA VAL A 52 -0.78 10.70 4.91
C VAL A 52 -1.47 9.59 4.12
N TYR A 53 -0.93 9.24 2.96
CA TYR A 53 -1.32 8.05 2.22
C TYR A 53 -0.31 6.94 2.43
N ASP A 54 -0.80 5.71 2.69
CA ASP A 54 0.02 4.50 2.73
C ASP A 54 -0.43 3.56 1.61
N LEU A 55 0.44 3.33 0.63
CA LEU A 55 0.13 2.54 -0.56
C LEU A 55 0.58 1.09 -0.34
N GLY A 56 -0.37 0.19 -0.20
CA GLY A 56 -0.20 -1.15 0.32
C GLY A 56 -0.18 -1.13 1.85
N SER A 57 -1.27 -0.61 2.44
CA SER A 57 -1.29 -0.25 3.85
C SER A 57 -1.31 -1.45 4.82
N GLY A 58 -1.57 -2.65 4.32
CA GLY A 58 -1.62 -3.85 5.14
C GLY A 58 -2.64 -3.72 6.26
N ASP A 59 -2.21 -3.83 7.52
CA ASP A 59 -3.03 -3.71 8.72
C ASP A 59 -3.27 -2.27 9.19
N GLY A 60 -2.89 -1.28 8.39
CA GLY A 60 -3.13 0.15 8.64
C GLY A 60 -2.18 0.83 9.62
N ARG A 61 -1.18 0.11 10.16
CA ARG A 61 -0.33 0.59 11.27
C ARG A 61 0.33 1.95 11.04
N ILE A 62 0.76 2.27 9.79
CA ILE A 62 1.46 3.52 9.48
C ILE A 62 0.50 4.72 9.58
N VAL A 63 -0.66 4.65 8.92
CA VAL A 63 -1.63 5.75 8.96
C VAL A 63 -2.31 5.87 10.34
N ILE A 64 -2.49 4.76 11.05
CA ILE A 64 -2.98 4.75 12.44
C ILE A 64 -1.97 5.45 13.35
N ALA A 65 -0.67 5.12 13.25
CA ALA A 65 0.38 5.78 14.01
C ALA A 65 0.46 7.28 13.66
N ALA A 66 0.38 7.66 12.38
CA ALA A 66 0.35 9.06 11.94
C ALA A 66 -0.80 9.84 12.58
N ALA A 67 -1.99 9.23 12.65
CA ALA A 67 -3.15 9.86 13.29
C ALA A 67 -3.00 9.95 14.81
N ALA A 68 -2.55 8.86 15.46
CA ALA A 68 -2.45 8.78 16.91
C ALA A 68 -1.35 9.67 17.49
N THR A 69 -0.18 9.74 16.84
CA THR A 69 0.99 10.43 17.37
C THR A 69 1.17 11.85 16.84
N CYS A 70 0.83 12.07 15.55
CA CYS A 70 1.02 13.36 14.89
C CYS A 70 -0.29 14.14 14.71
N GLY A 71 -1.46 13.51 14.93
CA GLY A 71 -2.76 14.13 14.69
C GLY A 71 -3.12 14.31 13.21
N ALA A 72 -2.38 13.64 12.29
CA ALA A 72 -2.59 13.69 10.86
C ALA A 72 -3.92 13.01 10.45
N ARG A 73 -4.38 13.31 9.22
CA ARG A 73 -5.36 12.46 8.54
C ARG A 73 -4.64 11.37 7.78
N GLY A 74 -5.23 10.17 7.70
CA GLY A 74 -4.62 9.03 7.03
C GLY A 74 -5.54 8.34 6.06
N VAL A 75 -4.98 7.85 4.95
CA VAL A 75 -5.67 7.01 3.98
C VAL A 75 -4.77 5.81 3.66
N GLY A 76 -5.25 4.61 3.95
CA GLY A 76 -4.60 3.37 3.55
C GLY A 76 -5.25 2.82 2.28
N ILE A 77 -4.44 2.52 1.28
CA ILE A 77 -4.87 1.82 0.06
C ILE A 77 -4.37 0.38 0.16
N GLU A 78 -5.29 -0.57 0.12
CA GLU A 78 -4.98 -2.00 0.25
C GLU A 78 -5.87 -2.82 -0.69
N ILE A 79 -5.32 -3.85 -1.31
CA ILE A 79 -6.06 -4.67 -2.28
C ILE A 79 -6.81 -5.82 -1.61
N GLU A 80 -6.31 -6.28 -0.46
CA GLU A 80 -6.88 -7.41 0.27
C GLU A 80 -7.98 -6.95 1.22
N SER A 81 -9.23 -7.36 0.97
CA SER A 81 -10.39 -6.98 1.80
C SER A 81 -10.22 -7.33 3.27
N GLU A 82 -9.61 -8.48 3.57
CA GLU A 82 -9.37 -8.94 4.94
C GLU A 82 -8.41 -8.00 5.71
N LEU A 83 -7.42 -7.43 5.02
CA LEU A 83 -6.50 -6.45 5.61
C LEU A 83 -7.17 -5.09 5.78
N VAL A 84 -8.06 -4.70 4.88
CA VAL A 84 -8.87 -3.47 5.03
C VAL A 84 -9.77 -3.58 6.26
N GLU A 85 -10.49 -4.70 6.45
CA GLU A 85 -11.32 -4.94 7.64
C GLU A 85 -10.47 -4.93 8.93
N LEU A 86 -9.31 -5.58 8.91
CA LEU A 86 -8.37 -5.57 10.03
C LEU A 86 -7.88 -4.15 10.36
N SER A 87 -7.59 -3.34 9.33
CA SER A 87 -7.16 -1.94 9.49
C SER A 87 -8.23 -1.08 10.15
N ASP A 88 -9.51 -1.26 9.76
CA ASP A 88 -10.63 -0.58 10.37
C ASP A 88 -10.81 -0.96 11.84
N ASP A 89 -10.64 -2.25 12.18
CA ASP A 89 -10.68 -2.73 13.56
C ASP A 89 -9.53 -2.13 14.39
N ASN A 90 -8.33 -2.13 13.84
CA ASN A 90 -7.15 -1.53 14.47
C ASN A 90 -7.32 -0.02 14.72
N ALA A 91 -7.88 0.71 13.75
CA ALA A 91 -8.15 2.14 13.89
C ALA A 91 -9.18 2.44 14.98
N ARG A 92 -10.23 1.61 15.07
CA ARG A 92 -11.23 1.70 16.16
C ARG A 92 -10.59 1.41 17.51
N ALA A 93 -9.77 0.37 17.61
CA ALA A 93 -9.07 0.03 18.83
C ALA A 93 -8.09 1.12 19.29
N ALA A 94 -7.43 1.80 18.33
CA ALA A 94 -6.53 2.92 18.59
C ALA A 94 -7.26 4.26 18.87
N GLY A 95 -8.58 4.33 18.68
CA GLY A 95 -9.37 5.54 18.92
C GLY A 95 -9.15 6.64 17.88
N VAL A 96 -8.76 6.28 16.64
CA VAL A 96 -8.46 7.24 15.56
C VAL A 96 -9.30 7.01 14.29
N ALA A 97 -10.35 6.21 14.37
CA ALA A 97 -11.21 5.87 13.24
C ALA A 97 -11.90 7.08 12.59
N ASP A 98 -11.98 8.22 13.28
CA ASP A 98 -12.49 9.49 12.75
C ASP A 98 -11.45 10.26 11.91
N ARG A 99 -10.18 9.86 11.94
CA ARG A 99 -9.06 10.51 11.26
C ARG A 99 -8.46 9.69 10.13
N VAL A 100 -8.76 8.38 10.07
CA VAL A 100 -8.23 7.47 9.06
C VAL A 100 -9.35 6.79 8.29
N ARG A 101 -9.06 6.41 7.05
CA ARG A 101 -9.93 5.55 6.24
C ARG A 101 -9.08 4.55 5.48
N PHE A 102 -9.65 3.38 5.22
CA PHE A 102 -9.02 2.35 4.40
C PHE A 102 -9.89 2.08 3.18
N VAL A 103 -9.25 1.97 2.02
CA VAL A 103 -9.92 1.80 0.73
C VAL A 103 -9.40 0.52 0.10
N GLN A 104 -10.32 -0.39 -0.22
CA GLN A 104 -9.97 -1.59 -0.99
C GLN A 104 -9.82 -1.22 -2.46
N GLU A 105 -8.59 -1.07 -2.92
CA GLU A 105 -8.31 -0.65 -4.30
C GLU A 105 -6.90 -1.07 -4.74
N ASP A 106 -6.68 -1.24 -6.05
CA ASP A 106 -5.34 -1.37 -6.60
C ASP A 106 -4.61 -0.02 -6.52
N LEU A 107 -3.46 0.01 -5.84
CA LEU A 107 -2.65 1.21 -5.66
C LEU A 107 -2.22 1.88 -6.98
N PHE A 108 -2.27 1.17 -8.10
CA PHE A 108 -1.97 1.73 -9.43
C PHE A 108 -3.15 2.46 -10.07
N GLU A 109 -4.36 2.25 -9.58
CA GLU A 109 -5.60 2.87 -10.06
C GLU A 109 -6.16 3.89 -9.07
N ALA A 110 -5.69 3.85 -7.81
CA ALA A 110 -6.14 4.72 -6.74
C ALA A 110 -5.76 6.19 -6.98
N ASP A 111 -6.65 7.10 -6.56
CA ASP A 111 -6.37 8.53 -6.50
C ASP A 111 -5.81 8.92 -5.13
N PHE A 112 -4.55 9.34 -5.13
CA PHE A 112 -3.85 9.87 -3.95
C PHE A 112 -3.30 11.29 -4.20
N SER A 113 -3.89 12.04 -5.12
CA SER A 113 -3.44 13.38 -5.51
C SER A 113 -3.55 14.42 -4.37
N GLU A 114 -4.40 14.17 -3.37
CA GLU A 114 -4.52 15.04 -2.17
C GLU A 114 -3.41 14.78 -1.11
N ALA A 115 -2.56 13.75 -1.31
CA ALA A 115 -1.53 13.40 -0.35
C ALA A 115 -0.51 14.53 -0.16
N THR A 116 -0.17 14.84 1.09
CA THR A 116 0.98 15.70 1.44
C THR A 116 2.19 14.86 1.82
N VAL A 117 1.95 13.63 2.27
CA VAL A 117 2.96 12.61 2.57
C VAL A 117 2.48 11.26 2.04
N VAL A 118 3.34 10.55 1.34
CA VAL A 118 3.10 9.17 0.89
C VAL A 118 4.09 8.25 1.59
N MET A 119 3.60 7.17 2.18
CA MET A 119 4.38 6.10 2.80
C MET A 119 4.31 4.85 1.94
N ILE A 120 5.43 4.16 1.76
CA ILE A 120 5.49 2.91 1.00
C ILE A 120 6.46 1.91 1.64
N TYR A 121 6.06 0.65 1.64
CA TYR A 121 6.94 -0.50 1.88
C TYR A 121 6.71 -1.55 0.80
N LEU A 122 7.16 -1.27 -0.40
CA LEU A 122 6.89 -2.07 -1.60
C LEU A 122 8.19 -2.55 -2.24
N TYR A 123 8.13 -3.73 -2.87
CA TYR A 123 9.30 -4.29 -3.56
C TYR A 123 9.78 -3.41 -4.74
N PRO A 124 11.07 -3.50 -5.12
CA PRO A 124 11.66 -2.66 -6.17
C PRO A 124 10.92 -2.71 -7.51
N LYS A 125 10.32 -3.87 -7.87
CA LYS A 125 9.53 -4.03 -9.09
C LYS A 125 8.27 -3.15 -9.05
N VAL A 126 7.59 -3.12 -7.89
CA VAL A 126 6.39 -2.32 -7.66
C VAL A 126 6.74 -0.83 -7.62
N ASN A 127 7.77 -0.44 -6.85
CA ASN A 127 8.26 0.94 -6.81
C ASN A 127 8.59 1.51 -8.20
N ARG A 128 9.15 0.67 -9.09
CA ARG A 128 9.46 1.08 -10.47
C ARG A 128 8.21 1.37 -11.29
N ARG A 129 7.16 0.55 -11.12
CA ARG A 129 5.85 0.76 -11.78
C ARG A 129 5.12 1.95 -11.18
N LEU A 130 5.20 2.13 -9.86
CA LEU A 130 4.51 3.19 -9.13
C LEU A 130 5.12 4.58 -9.37
N ARG A 131 6.44 4.66 -9.62
CA ARG A 131 7.15 5.94 -9.80
C ARG A 131 6.48 6.91 -10.79
N PRO A 132 6.10 6.53 -12.03
CA PRO A 132 5.41 7.45 -12.94
C PRO A 132 4.06 7.93 -12.40
N VAL A 133 3.31 7.06 -11.71
CA VAL A 133 2.02 7.41 -11.10
C VAL A 133 2.21 8.42 -9.96
N LEU A 134 3.22 8.21 -9.11
CA LEU A 134 3.61 9.20 -8.08
C LEU A 134 3.98 10.55 -8.69
N ALA A 135 4.74 10.54 -9.79
CA ALA A 135 5.19 11.77 -10.45
C ALA A 135 4.04 12.52 -11.14
N GLU A 136 3.00 11.82 -11.57
CA GLU A 136 1.84 12.40 -12.24
C GLU A 136 0.82 12.95 -11.25
N GLN A 137 0.53 12.20 -10.17
CA GLN A 137 -0.53 12.56 -9.24
C GLN A 137 -0.10 13.54 -8.16
N LEU A 138 1.15 13.43 -7.66
CA LEU A 138 1.57 14.17 -6.48
C LEU A 138 1.96 15.62 -6.81
N ALA A 139 1.47 16.55 -5.99
CA ALA A 139 1.86 17.93 -6.08
C ALA A 139 3.36 18.13 -5.76
N PRO A 140 4.03 19.13 -6.37
CA PRO A 140 5.37 19.53 -5.98
C PRO A 140 5.48 19.82 -4.48
N GLY A 141 6.54 19.31 -3.85
CA GLY A 141 6.74 19.43 -2.40
C GLY A 141 6.14 18.29 -1.58
N THR A 142 5.32 17.42 -2.18
CA THR A 142 4.85 16.20 -1.50
C THR A 142 6.03 15.33 -1.10
N ARG A 143 6.05 14.87 0.14
CA ARG A 143 7.07 13.99 0.70
C ARG A 143 6.70 12.53 0.46
N VAL A 144 7.66 11.74 -0.02
CA VAL A 144 7.49 10.30 -0.20
C VAL A 144 8.52 9.58 0.65
N VAL A 145 8.08 8.75 1.59
CA VAL A 145 8.94 7.99 2.49
C VAL A 145 8.87 6.51 2.13
N SER A 146 10.01 5.94 1.79
CA SER A 146 10.10 4.52 1.40
C SER A 146 10.90 3.73 2.42
N HIS A 147 10.28 2.68 2.98
CA HIS A 147 10.94 1.71 3.83
C HIS A 147 11.68 0.68 2.97
N ARG A 148 12.95 0.42 3.32
CA ARG A 148 13.82 -0.63 2.80
C ARG A 148 14.27 -0.48 1.34
N PHE A 149 13.42 -0.07 0.41
CA PHE A 149 13.73 -0.07 -1.03
C PHE A 149 13.69 1.32 -1.63
N GLU A 150 14.71 1.63 -2.42
CA GLU A 150 14.77 2.89 -3.16
C GLU A 150 13.73 2.93 -4.29
N ILE A 151 13.26 4.14 -4.59
CA ILE A 151 12.50 4.42 -5.81
C ILE A 151 13.52 4.67 -6.91
N GLN A 152 13.74 3.67 -7.78
CA GLN A 152 14.70 3.77 -8.86
C GLN A 152 14.41 4.95 -9.79
N GLY A 153 15.44 5.76 -10.05
CA GLY A 153 15.34 6.96 -10.89
C GLY A 153 14.90 8.22 -10.14
N TRP A 154 14.67 8.14 -8.83
CA TRP A 154 14.56 9.28 -7.94
C TRP A 154 15.78 9.35 -7.02
N THR A 155 16.24 10.56 -6.70
CA THR A 155 17.31 10.77 -5.75
C THR A 155 16.72 11.13 -4.39
N PRO A 156 16.97 10.33 -3.33
CA PRO A 156 16.46 10.67 -2.02
C PRO A 156 17.14 11.95 -1.49
N VAL A 157 16.36 12.83 -0.88
CA VAL A 157 16.88 14.03 -0.21
C VAL A 157 17.50 13.68 1.14
N GLN A 158 17.05 12.59 1.76
CA GLN A 158 17.59 12.07 2.99
C GLN A 158 17.50 10.55 3.05
N ARG A 159 18.46 9.93 3.74
CA ARG A 159 18.51 8.49 4.02
C ARG A 159 18.92 8.29 5.48
N ILE A 160 18.17 7.46 6.18
CA ILE A 160 18.51 7.01 7.53
C ILE A 160 18.56 5.47 7.58
N LYS A 161 18.99 4.92 8.70
CA LYS A 161 18.97 3.48 8.94
C LYS A 161 18.46 3.19 10.36
N VAL A 162 17.40 2.40 10.45
CA VAL A 162 16.75 2.01 11.71
C VAL A 162 16.89 0.50 11.88
N GLU A 163 17.56 0.05 12.91
CA GLU A 163 17.81 -1.39 13.16
C GLU A 163 18.34 -2.14 11.93
N GLY A 164 19.23 -1.50 11.18
CA GLY A 164 19.79 -2.09 9.97
C GLY A 164 18.92 -1.92 8.72
N ARG A 165 17.69 -1.41 8.82
CA ARG A 165 16.75 -1.19 7.72
C ARG A 165 16.85 0.23 7.20
N PRO A 166 17.13 0.44 5.91
CA PRO A 166 17.19 1.78 5.35
C PRO A 166 15.78 2.36 5.18
N VAL A 167 15.66 3.67 5.40
CA VAL A 167 14.47 4.48 5.11
C VAL A 167 14.91 5.68 4.30
N PHE A 168 14.15 6.00 3.26
CA PHE A 168 14.49 7.03 2.28
C PHE A 168 13.39 8.09 2.24
N LEU A 169 13.79 9.35 2.23
CA LEU A 169 12.89 10.48 1.98
C LEU A 169 13.13 11.04 0.58
N TYR A 170 12.06 11.23 -0.15
CA TYR A 170 12.02 11.95 -1.41
C TYR A 170 11.07 13.14 -1.29
N VAL A 171 11.33 14.18 -2.05
CA VAL A 171 10.41 15.31 -2.21
C VAL A 171 10.10 15.44 -3.70
N VAL A 172 8.82 15.47 -4.04
CA VAL A 172 8.38 15.64 -5.43
C VAL A 172 8.89 16.98 -5.95
N PRO A 173 9.70 16.99 -7.03
CA PRO A 173 10.29 18.22 -7.53
C PRO A 173 9.23 19.16 -8.11
N PRO A 174 9.50 20.47 -8.17
CA PRO A 174 8.66 21.39 -8.91
C PRO A 174 8.49 20.90 -10.37
N ALA A 175 7.30 21.08 -10.92
CA ALA A 175 7.08 20.81 -12.34
C ALA A 175 8.13 21.58 -13.15
N SER A 176 8.89 20.85 -13.99
CA SER A 176 9.88 21.51 -14.85
C SER A 176 9.16 22.51 -15.78
N PRO A 177 9.54 23.79 -15.79
CA PRO A 177 8.91 24.75 -16.70
C PRO A 177 9.14 24.42 -18.19
N PHE A 178 9.93 23.39 -18.48
CA PHE A 178 10.24 22.92 -19.83
C PHE A 178 9.56 21.60 -20.22
N ALA A 179 8.64 21.06 -19.41
CA ALA A 179 7.91 19.82 -19.71
C ALA A 179 6.68 20.04 -20.61
N THR A 180 6.55 21.20 -21.28
CA THR A 180 5.57 21.43 -22.35
C THR A 180 6.28 21.28 -23.69
N GLY A 181 6.45 20.07 -24.13
CA GLY A 181 6.84 19.74 -25.50
C GLY A 181 5.89 18.68 -26.05
N PRO A 182 5.50 18.81 -27.34
CA PRO A 182 4.47 17.99 -27.98
C PRO A 182 4.85 16.53 -28.08
#